data_f7e95370e6e46f06e2cf32a2dc743df3
#
_entry.id   f7e95370e6e46f06e2cf32a2dc743df3
#
_cell.length_a   1.000
_cell.length_b   1.000
_cell.length_c   1.000
_cell.angle_alpha   90.00
_cell.angle_beta   90.00
_cell.angle_gamma   90.00
#
_symmetry.space_group_name_H-M   'P 1'
#
loop_
_entity.id
_entity.type
_entity.pdbx_description
1 polymer ?
#
loop_
_entity_poly.entity_id
_entity_poly.type
_entity_poly.pdbx_seq_one_letter_code
_entity_poly.pdbx_strand_id
1 'polypeptide(L)'
;MRSLTEHQQHYRRPLSFVRRSNRLKPSYQRAWDAALGNELLEVPHGARDTSVAEGFTIDWREEFGRTAPLIVEIGSGSGEAIAHAAASNPETDFIAVEVYRPGAAQLAARIRREGLSNVRVACLDAVEVLDKLLPAGSVDELWIFFPDPWHKAKHRKRRLVQESFVEKAARVLTPTGVWRLATDWSDYAVQMRRVISASASFWNPHLGQRAGDISPLTQVRLGDLDAASLGKETHPLPYEQALDTEGGWAPRFAARVTTDFEQKSVTAGRRTFDLTFLRSAR
;
A
#
# COMPACT_ATOMS: atom_id res chain seq x y z
N MET A 1 -23.24 0.40 32.80
CA MET A 1 -22.55 0.03 31.53
C MET A 1 -21.20 0.73 31.52
N ARG A 2 -20.08 0.01 31.66
CA ARG A 2 -18.73 0.62 31.60
C ARG A 2 -18.41 0.92 30.14
N SER A 3 -18.19 2.18 29.78
CA SER A 3 -17.67 2.55 28.47
C SER A 3 -16.29 1.88 28.27
N LEU A 4 -16.12 1.20 27.16
CA LEU A 4 -14.83 0.66 26.77
C LEU A 4 -13.89 1.84 26.53
N THR A 5 -12.75 1.86 27.21
CA THR A 5 -11.71 2.88 26.99
C THR A 5 -11.17 2.78 25.56
N GLU A 6 -10.66 3.88 24.98
CA GLU A 6 -10.06 3.93 23.63
C GLU A 6 -9.03 2.83 23.41
N HIS A 7 -8.32 2.44 24.46
CA HIS A 7 -7.36 1.32 24.45
C HIS A 7 -8.02 -0.04 24.11
N GLN A 8 -9.28 -0.26 24.50
CA GLN A 8 -10.03 -1.49 24.19
C GLN A 8 -10.67 -1.49 22.81
N GLN A 9 -10.90 -0.31 22.22
CA GLN A 9 -11.40 -0.19 20.84
C GLN A 9 -10.31 -0.51 19.81
N HIS A 10 -9.05 -0.17 20.08
CA HIS A 10 -7.90 -0.48 19.22
C HIS A 10 -7.68 -2.00 19.07
N TYR A 11 -7.99 -2.80 20.10
CA TYR A 11 -7.89 -4.26 20.07
C TYR A 11 -8.91 -4.97 19.17
N ARG A 12 -9.97 -4.30 18.74
CA ARG A 12 -11.07 -4.90 17.96
C ARG A 12 -10.94 -4.70 16.45
N ARG A 13 -9.97 -3.90 15.99
CA ARG A 13 -9.78 -3.71 14.55
C ARG A 13 -9.22 -4.99 13.91
N PRO A 14 -9.87 -5.53 12.86
CA PRO A 14 -9.31 -6.64 12.09
C PRO A 14 -7.98 -6.22 11.48
N LEU A 15 -6.93 -7.03 11.67
CA LEU A 15 -5.64 -6.79 11.02
C LEU A 15 -5.78 -7.01 9.52
N SER A 16 -5.21 -6.11 8.72
CA SER A 16 -5.21 -6.15 7.25
C SER A 16 -4.19 -7.13 6.67
N PHE A 17 -3.37 -7.75 7.51
CA PHE A 17 -2.31 -8.68 7.12
C PHE A 17 -2.41 -10.03 7.83
N VAL A 18 -1.77 -11.06 7.27
CA VAL A 18 -1.62 -12.37 7.89
C VAL A 18 -0.40 -12.35 8.81
N ARG A 19 -0.56 -12.72 10.09
CA ARG A 19 0.57 -12.99 10.95
C ARG A 19 1.28 -14.25 10.45
N ARG A 20 2.40 -14.06 9.75
CA ARG A 20 3.33 -15.13 9.39
C ARG A 20 4.41 -15.25 10.48
N SER A 21 5.15 -16.34 10.48
CA SER A 21 6.29 -16.50 11.40
C SER A 21 7.28 -15.34 11.22
N ASN A 22 7.56 -14.61 12.30
CA ASN A 22 8.56 -13.54 12.34
C ASN A 22 10.00 -14.08 12.43
N ARG A 23 10.18 -15.41 12.43
CA ARG A 23 11.51 -16.02 12.52
C ARG A 23 12.29 -15.74 11.24
N LEU A 24 13.40 -15.02 11.39
CA LEU A 24 14.33 -14.76 10.31
C LEU A 24 15.27 -15.96 10.10
N LYS A 25 15.58 -16.25 8.84
CA LYS A 25 16.73 -17.09 8.51
C LYS A 25 18.02 -16.37 8.91
N PRO A 26 19.11 -17.09 9.19
CA PRO A 26 20.36 -16.45 9.66
C PRO A 26 20.87 -15.33 8.74
N SER A 27 20.72 -15.45 7.42
CA SER A 27 21.09 -14.40 6.46
C SER A 27 20.24 -13.14 6.62
N TYR A 28 18.93 -13.28 6.81
CA TYR A 28 18.02 -12.16 7.01
C TYR A 28 18.17 -11.54 8.40
N GLN A 29 18.52 -12.34 9.42
CA GLN A 29 18.83 -11.81 10.74
C GLN A 29 20.06 -10.89 10.68
N ARG A 30 21.14 -11.33 10.02
CA ARG A 30 22.32 -10.47 9.83
C ARG A 30 22.01 -9.17 9.07
N ALA A 31 21.17 -9.26 8.03
CA ALA A 31 20.74 -8.08 7.28
C ALA A 31 19.91 -7.12 8.14
N TRP A 32 19.02 -7.67 8.95
CA TRP A 32 18.22 -6.92 9.90
C TRP A 32 19.08 -6.19 10.93
N ASP A 33 19.96 -6.93 11.62
CA ASP A 33 20.83 -6.40 12.67
C ASP A 33 21.77 -5.31 12.12
N ALA A 34 22.24 -5.48 10.89
CA ALA A 34 23.10 -4.49 10.24
C ALA A 34 22.36 -3.22 9.81
N ALA A 35 21.06 -3.30 9.53
CA ALA A 35 20.26 -2.18 9.02
C ALA A 35 19.53 -1.41 10.14
N LEU A 36 19.35 -2.02 11.31
CA LEU A 36 18.60 -1.44 12.42
C LEU A 36 19.24 -0.11 12.88
N GLY A 37 18.40 0.92 13.03
CA GLY A 37 18.85 2.27 13.35
C GLY A 37 19.49 3.04 12.18
N ASN A 38 19.46 2.48 10.98
CA ASN A 38 19.94 3.10 9.74
C ASN A 38 18.84 3.02 8.68
N GLU A 39 18.94 2.08 7.74
CA GLU A 39 17.93 1.87 6.70
C GLU A 39 16.59 1.35 7.27
N LEU A 40 16.65 0.59 8.36
CA LEU A 40 15.51 0.07 9.09
C LEU A 40 15.30 0.88 10.37
N LEU A 41 14.16 1.54 10.46
CA LEU A 41 13.81 2.39 11.60
C LEU A 41 13.75 1.59 12.91
N GLU A 42 14.37 2.11 13.93
CA GLU A 42 14.24 1.61 15.29
C GLU A 42 13.09 2.36 16.00
N VAL A 43 11.92 1.72 16.02
CA VAL A 43 10.70 2.31 16.56
C VAL A 43 10.29 1.58 17.84
N PRO A 44 10.13 2.27 18.97
CA PRO A 44 9.59 1.66 20.19
C PRO A 44 8.20 1.08 19.95
N HIS A 45 8.02 -0.16 20.36
CA HIS A 45 6.75 -0.86 20.16
C HIS A 45 5.74 -0.56 21.27
N GLY A 46 4.47 -0.47 20.88
CA GLY A 46 3.36 -0.44 21.83
C GLY A 46 2.94 -1.85 22.26
N ALA A 47 1.63 -2.10 22.34
CA ALA A 47 1.09 -3.39 22.80
C ALA A 47 1.39 -4.58 21.85
N ARG A 48 1.84 -4.34 20.63
CA ARG A 48 2.19 -5.35 19.63
C ARG A 48 3.53 -5.00 19.00
N ASP A 49 4.21 -6.02 18.49
CA ASP A 49 5.49 -5.90 17.76
C ASP A 49 5.41 -5.12 16.44
N THR A 50 4.19 -4.84 15.95
CA THR A 50 3.92 -4.03 14.74
C THR A 50 3.24 -2.70 15.07
N SER A 51 3.06 -2.36 16.35
CA SER A 51 2.47 -1.08 16.78
C SER A 51 3.55 -0.11 17.27
N VAL A 52 3.24 1.16 17.21
CA VAL A 52 4.09 2.25 17.69
C VAL A 52 3.75 2.58 19.15
N ALA A 53 4.76 2.78 19.99
CA ALA A 53 4.57 3.22 21.37
C ALA A 53 3.80 4.54 21.43
N GLU A 54 3.07 4.76 22.54
CA GLU A 54 2.32 5.99 22.74
C GLU A 54 3.28 7.18 22.85
N GLY A 55 2.91 8.29 22.20
CA GLY A 55 3.69 9.51 22.20
C GLY A 55 4.99 9.51 21.39
N PHE A 56 5.36 8.38 20.75
CA PHE A 56 6.52 8.35 19.88
C PHE A 56 6.21 8.98 18.52
N THR A 57 7.10 9.82 18.04
CA THR A 57 7.04 10.51 16.75
C THR A 57 8.40 10.48 16.06
N ILE A 58 8.43 10.69 14.75
CA ILE A 58 9.66 10.82 13.96
C ILE A 58 9.63 12.20 13.30
N ASP A 59 10.73 12.96 13.43
CA ASP A 59 10.99 14.09 12.54
C ASP A 59 11.66 13.57 11.26
N TRP A 60 10.90 13.52 10.18
CA TRP A 60 11.37 12.99 8.90
C TRP A 60 12.48 13.86 8.28
N ARG A 61 12.49 15.15 8.59
CA ARG A 61 13.55 16.06 8.14
C ARG A 61 14.89 15.75 8.83
N GLU A 62 14.85 15.45 10.11
CA GLU A 62 16.04 15.00 10.85
C GLU A 62 16.46 13.60 10.38
N GLU A 63 15.51 12.69 10.20
CA GLU A 63 15.76 11.31 9.78
C GLU A 63 16.44 11.20 8.40
N PHE A 64 16.06 12.05 7.45
CA PHE A 64 16.68 12.10 6.12
C PHE A 64 17.79 13.16 6.02
N GLY A 65 17.95 14.05 7.01
CA GLY A 65 18.91 15.14 7.02
C GLY A 65 18.58 16.24 6.00
N ARG A 66 17.37 16.28 5.45
CA ARG A 66 16.94 17.24 4.43
C ARG A 66 15.42 17.43 4.41
N THR A 67 14.97 18.42 3.65
CA THR A 67 13.55 18.56 3.25
C THR A 67 13.42 18.20 1.78
N ALA A 68 12.63 17.19 1.48
CA ALA A 68 12.38 16.71 0.13
C ALA A 68 10.92 16.25 0.00
N PRO A 69 10.38 16.07 -1.23
CA PRO A 69 9.11 15.38 -1.42
C PRO A 69 9.16 13.98 -0.79
N LEU A 70 8.06 13.55 -0.18
CA LEU A 70 7.98 12.29 0.55
C LEU A 70 6.98 11.34 -0.10
N ILE A 71 7.46 10.15 -0.45
CA ILE A 71 6.64 9.06 -0.97
C ILE A 71 6.60 7.91 0.04
N VAL A 72 5.39 7.38 0.29
CA VAL A 72 5.18 6.25 1.21
C VAL A 72 4.61 5.07 0.44
N GLU A 73 5.31 3.93 0.45
CA GLU A 73 4.78 2.67 -0.09
C GLU A 73 4.36 1.74 1.05
N ILE A 74 3.10 1.30 1.02
CA ILE A 74 2.55 0.35 1.99
C ILE A 74 2.51 -1.05 1.38
N GLY A 75 3.10 -2.01 2.10
CA GLY A 75 3.24 -3.38 1.64
C GLY A 75 4.40 -3.57 0.67
N SER A 76 5.54 -2.92 0.93
CA SER A 76 6.69 -2.87 0.01
C SER A 76 7.33 -4.24 -0.26
N GLY A 77 7.02 -5.27 0.53
CA GLY A 77 7.58 -6.61 0.34
C GLY A 77 9.11 -6.63 0.37
N SER A 78 9.73 -7.16 -0.69
CA SER A 78 11.20 -7.15 -0.91
C SER A 78 11.73 -5.83 -1.49
N GLY A 79 10.85 -4.85 -1.70
CA GLY A 79 11.18 -3.48 -2.07
C GLY A 79 11.61 -3.26 -3.51
N GLU A 80 11.16 -4.09 -4.45
CA GLU A 80 11.54 -3.95 -5.85
C GLU A 80 11.08 -2.61 -6.44
N ALA A 81 9.83 -2.21 -6.17
CA ALA A 81 9.27 -0.99 -6.72
C ALA A 81 9.89 0.25 -6.05
N ILE A 82 9.90 0.30 -4.72
CA ILE A 82 10.39 1.48 -4.00
C ILE A 82 11.90 1.70 -4.18
N ALA A 83 12.72 0.64 -4.20
CA ALA A 83 14.16 0.78 -4.40
C ALA A 83 14.48 1.29 -5.81
N HIS A 84 13.77 0.78 -6.85
CA HIS A 84 13.92 1.29 -8.21
C HIS A 84 13.51 2.78 -8.30
N ALA A 85 12.40 3.14 -7.69
CA ALA A 85 11.93 4.53 -7.68
C ALA A 85 12.92 5.44 -6.96
N ALA A 86 13.45 5.02 -5.82
CA ALA A 86 14.43 5.77 -5.04
C ALA A 86 15.74 5.98 -5.80
N ALA A 87 16.24 4.95 -6.47
CA ALA A 87 17.43 5.05 -7.31
C ALA A 87 17.24 6.02 -8.48
N SER A 88 16.03 6.09 -9.03
CA SER A 88 15.69 6.97 -10.15
C SER A 88 15.36 8.39 -9.75
N ASN A 89 15.09 8.65 -8.46
CA ASN A 89 14.67 9.95 -7.93
C ASN A 89 15.43 10.31 -6.64
N PRO A 90 16.73 10.62 -6.74
CA PRO A 90 17.56 10.90 -5.56
C PRO A 90 17.11 12.15 -4.76
N GLU A 91 16.36 13.06 -5.39
CA GLU A 91 15.82 14.27 -4.74
C GLU A 91 14.49 14.03 -3.99
N THR A 92 14.00 12.79 -3.96
CA THR A 92 12.77 12.39 -3.27
C THR A 92 13.11 11.43 -2.15
N ASP A 93 12.44 11.54 -1.01
CA ASP A 93 12.58 10.62 0.11
C ASP A 93 11.45 9.58 0.10
N PHE A 94 11.78 8.37 0.54
CA PHE A 94 10.89 7.22 0.47
C PHE A 94 10.77 6.52 1.82
N ILE A 95 9.54 6.20 2.23
CA ILE A 95 9.25 5.34 3.37
C ILE A 95 8.60 4.06 2.89
N ALA A 96 9.24 2.94 3.14
CA ALA A 96 8.70 1.61 2.89
C ALA A 96 8.05 1.05 4.16
N VAL A 97 6.76 0.74 4.12
CA VAL A 97 6.03 0.14 5.23
C VAL A 97 5.77 -1.33 4.93
N GLU A 98 6.33 -2.23 5.75
CA GLU A 98 6.19 -3.68 5.55
C GLU A 98 6.07 -4.40 6.90
N VAL A 99 5.00 -5.14 7.12
CA VAL A 99 4.78 -5.88 8.37
C VAL A 99 5.47 -7.25 8.40
N TYR A 100 5.80 -7.79 7.23
CA TYR A 100 6.46 -9.07 7.11
C TYR A 100 7.96 -8.91 7.29
N ARG A 101 8.44 -9.22 8.48
CA ARG A 101 9.83 -9.03 8.89
C ARG A 101 10.90 -9.55 7.91
N PRO A 102 10.74 -10.75 7.29
CA PRO A 102 11.68 -11.18 6.25
C PRO A 102 11.68 -10.30 4.98
N GLY A 103 10.54 -9.74 4.60
CA GLY A 103 10.44 -8.77 3.49
C GLY A 103 11.19 -7.49 3.83
N ALA A 104 10.93 -6.90 4.99
CA ALA A 104 11.63 -5.71 5.47
C ALA A 104 13.16 -5.93 5.56
N ALA A 105 13.62 -7.10 6.03
CA ALA A 105 15.05 -7.43 6.06
C ALA A 105 15.67 -7.54 4.67
N GLN A 106 14.94 -8.09 3.69
CA GLN A 106 15.40 -8.17 2.29
C GLN A 106 15.49 -6.78 1.67
N LEU A 107 14.47 -5.95 1.91
CA LEU A 107 14.46 -4.56 1.44
C LEU A 107 15.63 -3.77 2.04
N ALA A 108 15.85 -3.84 3.36
CA ALA A 108 16.96 -3.15 4.01
C ALA A 108 18.32 -3.59 3.45
N ALA A 109 18.50 -4.90 3.20
CA ALA A 109 19.70 -5.40 2.53
C ALA A 109 19.85 -4.88 1.09
N ARG A 110 18.75 -4.72 0.37
CA ARG A 110 18.73 -4.13 -0.98
C ARG A 110 19.16 -2.67 -0.95
N ILE A 111 18.54 -1.85 -0.08
CA ILE A 111 18.85 -0.42 0.10
C ILE A 111 20.35 -0.24 0.34
N ARG A 112 20.92 -1.00 1.28
CA ARG A 112 22.35 -0.95 1.61
C ARG A 112 23.24 -1.37 0.44
N ARG A 113 22.91 -2.46 -0.25
CA ARG A 113 23.67 -2.94 -1.42
C ARG A 113 23.66 -1.94 -2.56
N GLU A 114 22.55 -1.25 -2.76
CA GLU A 114 22.36 -0.28 -3.84
C GLU A 114 22.79 1.15 -3.44
N GLY A 115 23.20 1.35 -2.18
CA GLY A 115 23.69 2.63 -1.67
C GLY A 115 22.60 3.72 -1.62
N LEU A 116 21.33 3.34 -1.40
CA LEU A 116 20.22 4.28 -1.38
C LEU A 116 20.13 4.98 -0.03
N SER A 117 20.45 6.28 0.02
CA SER A 117 20.38 7.09 1.24
C SER A 117 18.98 7.68 1.51
N ASN A 118 18.14 7.69 0.49
CA ASN A 118 16.82 8.32 0.47
C ASN A 118 15.66 7.35 0.75
N VAL A 119 15.91 6.20 1.38
CA VAL A 119 14.87 5.21 1.76
C VAL A 119 14.98 4.85 3.22
N ARG A 120 13.84 4.78 3.90
CA ARG A 120 13.71 4.21 5.24
C ARG A 120 12.65 3.11 5.26
N VAL A 121 12.88 2.09 6.05
CA VAL A 121 11.97 0.93 6.19
C VAL A 121 11.32 0.96 7.58
N ALA A 122 10.00 0.97 7.62
CA ALA A 122 9.20 0.82 8.82
C ALA A 122 8.58 -0.59 8.88
N CYS A 123 9.09 -1.46 9.76
CA CYS A 123 8.52 -2.80 9.93
C CYS A 123 7.32 -2.77 10.89
N LEU A 124 6.25 -2.11 10.49
CA LEU A 124 5.09 -1.75 11.31
C LEU A 124 3.75 -1.95 10.59
N ASP A 125 2.65 -1.96 11.33
CA ASP A 125 1.30 -1.87 10.78
C ASP A 125 1.10 -0.51 10.09
N ALA A 126 0.68 -0.51 8.85
CA ALA A 126 0.48 0.68 8.03
C ALA A 126 -0.42 1.73 8.71
N VAL A 127 -1.45 1.29 9.44
CA VAL A 127 -2.34 2.22 10.14
C VAL A 127 -1.64 2.90 11.31
N GLU A 128 -0.77 2.18 12.03
CA GLU A 128 0.05 2.77 13.10
C GLU A 128 1.03 3.82 12.51
N VAL A 129 1.63 3.51 11.36
CA VAL A 129 2.51 4.45 10.66
C VAL A 129 1.76 5.70 10.23
N LEU A 130 0.61 5.53 9.55
CA LEU A 130 -0.19 6.68 9.13
C LEU A 130 -0.65 7.50 10.34
N ASP A 131 -1.11 6.89 11.40
CA ASP A 131 -1.68 7.61 12.54
C ASP A 131 -0.63 8.33 13.39
N LYS A 132 0.54 7.71 13.61
CA LYS A 132 1.49 8.16 14.64
C LYS A 132 2.79 8.71 14.10
N LEU A 133 3.25 8.24 12.94
CA LEU A 133 4.55 8.62 12.41
C LEU A 133 4.50 9.63 11.28
N LEU A 134 3.37 9.76 10.59
CA LEU A 134 3.22 10.70 9.48
C LEU A 134 2.39 11.92 9.91
N PRO A 135 2.97 13.11 9.90
CA PRO A 135 2.24 14.35 10.12
C PRO A 135 1.13 14.57 9.09
N ALA A 136 0.13 15.35 9.42
CA ALA A 136 -0.89 15.76 8.47
C ALA A 136 -0.27 16.57 7.31
N GLY A 137 -0.63 16.23 6.08
CA GLY A 137 -0.16 16.95 4.89
C GLY A 137 1.35 16.81 4.63
N SER A 138 1.98 15.72 5.05
CA SER A 138 3.43 15.51 4.89
C SER A 138 3.81 14.56 3.76
N VAL A 139 2.87 13.88 3.13
CA VAL A 139 3.12 12.86 2.11
C VAL A 139 2.68 13.36 0.74
N ASP A 140 3.58 13.37 -0.23
CA ASP A 140 3.28 13.80 -1.59
C ASP A 140 2.66 12.67 -2.42
N GLU A 141 3.14 11.44 -2.26
CA GLU A 141 2.49 10.28 -2.86
C GLU A 141 2.35 9.12 -1.87
N LEU A 142 1.20 8.47 -1.89
CA LEU A 142 0.93 7.23 -1.17
C LEU A 142 0.75 6.09 -2.17
N TRP A 143 1.54 5.03 -2.04
CA TRP A 143 1.50 3.88 -2.93
C TRP A 143 1.02 2.64 -2.20
N ILE A 144 0.10 1.90 -2.81
CA ILE A 144 -0.36 0.60 -2.32
C ILE A 144 -0.47 -0.35 -3.51
N PHE A 145 0.51 -1.22 -3.64
CA PHE A 145 0.54 -2.16 -4.76
C PHE A 145 0.33 -3.60 -4.25
N PHE A 146 -0.64 -4.28 -4.84
CA PHE A 146 -0.99 -5.67 -4.59
C PHE A 146 -1.23 -6.02 -3.10
N PRO A 147 -2.03 -5.21 -2.36
CA PRO A 147 -2.36 -5.53 -0.98
C PRO A 147 -3.16 -6.83 -0.89
N ASP A 148 -3.09 -7.50 0.28
CA ASP A 148 -3.82 -8.75 0.53
C ASP A 148 -5.31 -8.63 0.15
N PRO A 149 -5.81 -9.40 -0.83
CA PRO A 149 -7.17 -9.23 -1.36
C PRO A 149 -8.26 -9.82 -0.47
N TRP A 150 -7.88 -10.66 0.51
CA TRP A 150 -8.81 -11.30 1.43
C TRP A 150 -10.06 -11.84 0.72
N HIS A 151 -9.83 -12.72 -0.23
CA HIS A 151 -10.81 -13.19 -1.20
C HIS A 151 -12.08 -13.77 -0.58
N LYS A 152 -12.03 -14.49 0.57
CA LYS A 152 -13.22 -15.03 1.23
C LYS A 152 -14.11 -13.92 1.79
N ALA A 153 -15.40 -13.94 1.48
CA ALA A 153 -16.36 -12.91 1.87
C ALA A 153 -16.27 -12.52 3.37
N LYS A 154 -16.16 -13.51 4.28
CA LYS A 154 -16.00 -13.28 5.72
C LYS A 154 -14.73 -12.53 6.11
N HIS A 155 -13.72 -12.48 5.22
CA HIS A 155 -12.43 -11.83 5.47
C HIS A 155 -12.31 -10.46 4.79
N ARG A 156 -13.23 -10.05 3.91
CA ARG A 156 -13.17 -8.76 3.20
C ARG A 156 -13.07 -7.56 4.14
N LYS A 157 -13.62 -7.65 5.36
CA LYS A 157 -13.45 -6.64 6.42
C LYS A 157 -11.99 -6.43 6.85
N ARG A 158 -11.06 -7.30 6.44
CA ARG A 158 -9.62 -7.18 6.70
C ARG A 158 -8.87 -6.46 5.57
N ARG A 159 -9.51 -6.19 4.44
CA ARG A 159 -8.90 -5.42 3.36
C ARG A 159 -8.43 -4.07 3.89
N LEU A 160 -7.24 -3.66 3.47
CA LEU A 160 -6.62 -2.43 3.96
C LEU A 160 -7.44 -1.19 3.56
N VAL A 161 -7.84 -1.11 2.29
CA VAL A 161 -8.58 0.04 1.77
C VAL A 161 -10.05 -0.08 2.16
N GLN A 162 -10.39 0.57 3.26
CA GLN A 162 -11.72 0.75 3.85
C GLN A 162 -11.93 2.25 4.11
N GLU A 163 -13.15 2.68 4.41
CA GLU A 163 -13.48 4.10 4.68
C GLU A 163 -12.55 4.73 5.72
N SER A 164 -12.33 4.05 6.86
CA SER A 164 -11.45 4.54 7.91
C SER A 164 -9.99 4.68 7.48
N PHE A 165 -9.54 3.91 6.49
CA PHE A 165 -8.20 4.03 5.92
C PHE A 165 -8.14 5.20 4.92
N VAL A 166 -9.21 5.44 4.17
CA VAL A 166 -9.33 6.60 3.26
C VAL A 166 -9.20 7.92 4.04
N GLU A 167 -9.81 8.03 5.21
CA GLU A 167 -9.67 9.20 6.10
C GLU A 167 -8.22 9.43 6.52
N LYS A 168 -7.50 8.36 6.88
CA LYS A 168 -6.08 8.44 7.26
C LYS A 168 -5.18 8.84 6.09
N ALA A 169 -5.41 8.24 4.92
CA ALA A 169 -4.71 8.62 3.69
C ALA A 169 -4.95 10.11 3.36
N ALA A 170 -6.20 10.58 3.49
CA ALA A 170 -6.55 11.97 3.28
C ALA A 170 -5.85 12.92 4.28
N ARG A 171 -5.65 12.48 5.53
CA ARG A 171 -4.97 13.27 6.55
C ARG A 171 -3.48 13.45 6.25
N VAL A 172 -2.79 12.38 5.83
CA VAL A 172 -1.33 12.42 5.62
C VAL A 172 -0.92 13.02 4.30
N LEU A 173 -1.74 12.90 3.26
CA LEU A 173 -1.44 13.44 1.94
C LEU A 173 -1.48 14.98 1.94
N THR A 174 -0.51 15.58 1.23
CA THR A 174 -0.49 17.03 0.93
C THR A 174 -1.75 17.44 0.16
N PRO A 175 -2.11 18.74 0.09
CA PRO A 175 -3.26 19.20 -0.69
C PRO A 175 -3.23 18.84 -2.19
N THR A 176 -2.04 18.61 -2.73
CA THR A 176 -1.81 18.16 -4.11
C THR A 176 -1.36 16.70 -4.19
N GLY A 177 -1.46 15.97 -3.08
CA GLY A 177 -0.95 14.62 -2.95
C GLY A 177 -1.67 13.60 -3.83
N VAL A 178 -0.94 12.59 -4.23
CA VAL A 178 -1.41 11.54 -5.14
C VAL A 178 -1.47 10.20 -4.43
N TRP A 179 -2.56 9.49 -4.60
CA TRP A 179 -2.70 8.11 -4.12
C TRP A 179 -2.73 7.15 -5.30
N ARG A 180 -1.73 6.26 -5.38
CA ARG A 180 -1.61 5.24 -6.44
C ARG A 180 -1.86 3.87 -5.88
N LEU A 181 -2.71 3.11 -6.54
CA LEU A 181 -3.03 1.74 -6.15
C LEU A 181 -2.95 0.81 -7.35
N ALA A 182 -2.59 -0.43 -7.11
CA ALA A 182 -2.68 -1.50 -8.09
C ALA A 182 -3.08 -2.81 -7.40
N THR A 183 -3.88 -3.62 -8.09
CA THR A 183 -4.24 -4.96 -7.63
C THR A 183 -4.54 -5.86 -8.82
N ASP A 184 -4.25 -7.14 -8.69
CA ASP A 184 -4.62 -8.19 -9.64
C ASP A 184 -5.96 -8.87 -9.27
N TRP A 185 -6.70 -8.28 -8.33
CA TRP A 185 -7.94 -8.81 -7.79
C TRP A 185 -9.13 -7.92 -8.16
N SER A 186 -9.93 -8.32 -9.13
CA SER A 186 -10.96 -7.49 -9.74
C SER A 186 -12.01 -6.95 -8.76
N ASP A 187 -12.53 -7.78 -7.85
CA ASP A 187 -13.53 -7.33 -6.88
C ASP A 187 -12.93 -6.39 -5.83
N TYR A 188 -11.62 -6.53 -5.53
CA TYR A 188 -10.96 -5.57 -4.65
C TYR A 188 -10.66 -4.26 -5.37
N ALA A 189 -10.31 -4.29 -6.65
CA ALA A 189 -10.15 -3.08 -7.47
C ALA A 189 -11.44 -2.24 -7.46
N VAL A 190 -12.60 -2.88 -7.70
CA VAL A 190 -13.91 -2.21 -7.65
C VAL A 190 -14.21 -1.66 -6.26
N GLN A 191 -13.91 -2.43 -5.19
CA GLN A 191 -14.07 -1.94 -3.82
C GLN A 191 -13.20 -0.70 -3.56
N MET A 192 -11.90 -0.73 -3.93
CA MET A 192 -10.99 0.41 -3.76
C MET A 192 -11.54 1.64 -4.46
N ARG A 193 -11.89 1.52 -5.74
CA ARG A 193 -12.46 2.62 -6.51
C ARG A 193 -13.70 3.20 -5.81
N ARG A 194 -14.66 2.35 -5.46
CA ARG A 194 -15.91 2.77 -4.84
C ARG A 194 -15.69 3.49 -3.50
N VAL A 195 -14.86 2.92 -2.63
CA VAL A 195 -14.65 3.44 -1.28
C VAL A 195 -13.91 4.78 -1.33
N ILE A 196 -12.91 4.92 -2.20
CA ILE A 196 -12.15 6.17 -2.32
C ILE A 196 -12.97 7.25 -3.03
N SER A 197 -13.71 6.90 -4.11
CA SER A 197 -14.57 7.85 -4.83
C SER A 197 -15.75 8.36 -3.99
N ALA A 198 -16.17 7.62 -2.96
CA ALA A 198 -17.20 8.06 -2.03
C ALA A 198 -16.71 9.16 -1.06
N SER A 199 -15.39 9.35 -0.93
CA SER A 199 -14.82 10.37 -0.07
C SER A 199 -14.71 11.71 -0.80
N ALA A 200 -15.26 12.77 -0.20
CA ALA A 200 -15.07 14.14 -0.71
C ALA A 200 -13.60 14.62 -0.68
N SER A 201 -12.72 13.88 0.00
CA SER A 201 -11.31 14.19 0.12
C SER A 201 -10.48 13.79 -1.10
N PHE A 202 -11.05 13.04 -2.02
CA PHE A 202 -10.37 12.57 -3.22
C PHE A 202 -11.21 12.75 -4.48
N TRP A 203 -10.54 12.92 -5.58
CA TRP A 203 -11.16 12.84 -6.88
C TRP A 203 -10.33 11.95 -7.82
N ASN A 204 -11.01 11.29 -8.73
CA ASN A 204 -10.38 10.37 -9.69
C ASN A 204 -10.26 11.09 -11.04
N PRO A 205 -9.04 11.36 -11.53
CA PRO A 205 -8.82 12.08 -12.78
C PRO A 205 -9.26 11.30 -14.04
N HIS A 206 -9.52 10.00 -13.89
CA HIS A 206 -9.95 9.11 -14.96
C HIS A 206 -11.45 8.83 -14.95
N LEU A 207 -12.20 9.41 -14.01
CA LEU A 207 -13.65 9.24 -13.92
C LEU A 207 -14.30 9.80 -15.19
N GLY A 208 -15.25 9.05 -15.77
CA GLY A 208 -15.93 9.42 -17.02
C GLY A 208 -15.09 9.19 -18.29
N GLN A 209 -13.80 8.92 -18.17
CA GLN A 209 -13.04 8.40 -19.29
C GLN A 209 -13.52 6.97 -19.52
N ARG A 210 -14.19 6.76 -20.66
CA ARG A 210 -14.46 5.38 -21.08
C ARG A 210 -13.13 4.66 -21.04
N ALA A 211 -13.11 3.64 -20.25
CA ALA A 211 -11.93 2.85 -20.05
C ALA A 211 -11.56 2.05 -21.31
N GLY A 212 -11.56 2.64 -22.49
CA GLY A 212 -11.19 2.04 -23.76
C GLY A 212 -9.91 1.22 -23.63
N ASP A 213 -8.90 1.58 -24.35
CA ASP A 213 -7.62 0.83 -24.39
C ASP A 213 -6.80 0.91 -23.09
N ILE A 214 -7.20 1.75 -22.14
CA ILE A 214 -6.43 2.07 -20.93
C ILE A 214 -6.87 1.20 -19.73
N SER A 215 -8.14 0.76 -19.69
CA SER A 215 -8.65 -0.02 -18.57
C SER A 215 -8.59 -1.52 -18.82
N PRO A 216 -7.97 -2.30 -17.95
CA PRO A 216 -8.00 -3.76 -18.02
C PRO A 216 -9.42 -4.33 -18.00
N LEU A 217 -10.36 -3.68 -17.32
CA LEU A 217 -11.75 -4.15 -17.23
C LEU A 217 -12.51 -4.03 -18.54
N THR A 218 -12.27 -3.02 -19.34
CA THR A 218 -13.00 -2.80 -20.59
C THR A 218 -12.45 -3.59 -21.77
N GLN A 219 -11.22 -4.07 -21.67
CA GLN A 219 -10.64 -4.98 -22.66
C GLN A 219 -11.05 -6.43 -22.46
N VAL A 220 -11.72 -6.73 -21.36
CA VAL A 220 -12.12 -8.09 -21.00
C VAL A 220 -13.44 -8.40 -21.66
N ARG A 221 -13.43 -9.29 -22.65
CA ARG A 221 -14.65 -9.91 -23.16
C ARG A 221 -15.19 -10.92 -22.15
N LEU A 222 -16.48 -11.19 -22.21
CA LEU A 222 -17.16 -12.11 -21.30
C LEU A 222 -16.46 -13.47 -21.19
N GLY A 223 -16.03 -14.04 -22.33
CA GLY A 223 -15.34 -15.32 -22.38
C GLY A 223 -13.89 -15.31 -21.87
N ASP A 224 -13.31 -14.12 -21.64
CA ASP A 224 -11.93 -13.98 -21.18
C ASP A 224 -11.85 -13.84 -19.66
N LEU A 225 -12.99 -13.71 -18.98
CA LEU A 225 -13.11 -13.67 -17.53
C LEU A 225 -13.08 -15.10 -16.98
N ASP A 226 -11.94 -15.75 -17.09
CA ASP A 226 -11.76 -17.05 -16.46
C ASP A 226 -11.61 -16.94 -14.94
N ALA A 227 -11.62 -18.10 -14.27
CA ALA A 227 -11.46 -18.17 -12.82
C ALA A 227 -10.11 -17.61 -12.33
N ALA A 228 -9.08 -17.54 -13.19
CA ALA A 228 -7.78 -16.97 -12.85
C ALA A 228 -7.80 -15.44 -12.86
N SER A 229 -8.52 -14.82 -13.80
CA SER A 229 -8.71 -13.38 -13.87
C SER A 229 -9.58 -12.83 -12.73
N LEU A 230 -10.54 -13.64 -12.27
CA LEU A 230 -11.50 -13.25 -11.24
C LEU A 230 -11.12 -13.74 -9.84
N GLY A 231 -10.12 -14.63 -9.75
CA GLY A 231 -9.75 -15.31 -8.52
C GLY A 231 -10.63 -16.52 -8.22
N LYS A 232 -9.98 -17.65 -8.05
CA LYS A 232 -10.57 -19.01 -8.02
C LYS A 232 -11.71 -19.25 -7.03
N GLU A 233 -11.95 -18.40 -6.06
CA GLU A 233 -12.79 -18.77 -4.92
C GLU A 233 -13.77 -17.71 -4.51
N THR A 234 -13.88 -16.66 -5.28
CA THR A 234 -14.62 -15.53 -4.84
C THR A 234 -15.55 -15.08 -5.88
N HIS A 235 -16.65 -14.65 -5.44
CA HIS A 235 -17.70 -14.08 -6.23
C HIS A 235 -17.11 -13.33 -7.42
N PRO A 236 -17.11 -13.93 -8.61
CA PRO A 236 -16.75 -13.21 -9.80
C PRO A 236 -17.58 -11.93 -9.82
N LEU A 237 -16.98 -10.85 -10.26
CA LEU A 237 -17.78 -9.69 -10.57
C LEU A 237 -18.83 -10.11 -11.57
N PRO A 238 -20.10 -9.77 -11.39
CA PRO A 238 -21.07 -9.86 -12.46
C PRO A 238 -20.49 -9.23 -13.73
N TYR A 239 -20.81 -9.80 -14.87
CA TYR A 239 -20.28 -9.34 -16.15
C TYR A 239 -20.50 -7.85 -16.39
N GLU A 240 -21.65 -7.34 -15.98
CA GLU A 240 -22.00 -5.92 -16.07
C GLU A 240 -21.06 -5.02 -15.26
N GLN A 241 -20.53 -5.52 -14.14
CA GLN A 241 -19.55 -4.79 -13.34
C GLN A 241 -18.15 -4.87 -13.94
N ALA A 242 -17.84 -5.91 -14.69
CA ALA A 242 -16.57 -6.02 -15.39
C ALA A 242 -16.51 -5.11 -16.64
N LEU A 243 -17.64 -4.82 -17.25
CA LEU A 243 -17.80 -3.88 -18.35
C LEU A 243 -17.93 -2.41 -17.90
N ASP A 244 -17.61 -2.12 -16.69
CA ASP A 244 -17.71 -0.83 -16.06
C ASP A 244 -17.59 0.37 -17.02
N THR A 245 -18.72 0.99 -17.31
CA THR A 245 -18.82 2.13 -18.23
C THR A 245 -18.48 3.47 -17.59
N GLU A 246 -18.36 3.51 -16.27
CA GLU A 246 -18.04 4.73 -15.53
C GLU A 246 -16.57 5.13 -15.65
N GLY A 247 -15.70 4.20 -16.04
CA GLY A 247 -14.26 4.45 -16.12
C GLY A 247 -13.61 4.57 -14.74
N GLY A 248 -12.65 5.46 -14.63
CA GLY A 248 -11.96 5.69 -13.35
C GLY A 248 -10.76 4.78 -13.14
N TRP A 249 -10.33 4.03 -14.15
CA TRP A 249 -9.14 3.20 -14.15
C TRP A 249 -7.96 3.99 -14.72
N ALA A 250 -6.86 3.99 -13.99
CA ALA A 250 -5.65 4.67 -14.42
C ALA A 250 -4.85 3.80 -15.42
N PRO A 251 -4.06 4.41 -16.31
CA PRO A 251 -3.01 3.69 -17.00
C PRO A 251 -2.00 3.13 -15.99
N ARG A 252 -1.29 2.06 -16.37
CA ARG A 252 -0.24 1.51 -15.52
C ARG A 252 0.75 2.62 -15.12
N PHE A 253 1.02 2.74 -13.83
CA PHE A 253 1.99 3.70 -13.33
C PHE A 253 3.38 3.40 -13.89
N ALA A 254 3.95 4.31 -14.67
CA ALA A 254 5.16 4.07 -15.43
C ALA A 254 6.40 3.79 -14.55
N ALA A 255 6.49 4.43 -13.37
CA ALA A 255 7.58 4.21 -12.44
C ALA A 255 7.46 2.90 -11.62
N ARG A 256 6.32 2.21 -11.67
CA ARG A 256 6.16 0.91 -11.04
C ARG A 256 6.81 -0.18 -11.90
N VAL A 257 7.95 -0.69 -11.48
CA VAL A 257 8.58 -1.85 -12.13
C VAL A 257 7.71 -3.10 -12.01
N THR A 258 7.85 -4.02 -12.95
CA THR A 258 7.20 -5.32 -12.83
C THR A 258 7.94 -6.13 -11.78
N THR A 259 7.32 -6.28 -10.62
CA THR A 259 7.87 -7.06 -9.51
C THR A 259 7.70 -8.56 -9.75
N ASP A 260 8.47 -9.38 -9.02
CA ASP A 260 8.29 -10.84 -9.02
C ASP A 260 6.85 -11.26 -8.71
N PHE A 261 6.15 -10.48 -7.85
CA PHE A 261 4.75 -10.72 -7.52
C PHE A 261 3.85 -10.45 -8.74
N GLU A 262 4.01 -9.30 -9.38
CA GLU A 262 3.24 -8.93 -10.58
C GLU A 262 3.50 -9.91 -11.72
N GLN A 263 4.76 -10.34 -11.93
CA GLN A 263 5.10 -11.32 -12.94
C GLN A 263 4.39 -12.68 -12.72
N LYS A 264 4.34 -13.14 -11.47
CA LYS A 264 3.60 -14.37 -11.11
C LYS A 264 2.10 -14.21 -11.37
N SER A 265 1.54 -13.02 -11.11
CA SER A 265 0.15 -12.72 -11.39
C SER A 265 -0.14 -12.78 -12.89
N VAL A 266 0.69 -12.13 -13.71
CA VAL A 266 0.59 -12.14 -15.18
C VAL A 266 0.73 -13.58 -15.71
N THR A 267 1.70 -14.35 -15.22
CA THR A 267 1.88 -15.76 -15.62
C THR A 267 0.66 -16.63 -15.26
N ALA A 268 -0.04 -16.28 -14.18
CA ALA A 268 -1.30 -16.93 -13.78
C ALA A 268 -2.53 -16.40 -14.56
N GLY A 269 -2.34 -15.58 -15.59
CA GLY A 269 -3.43 -15.02 -16.41
C GLY A 269 -4.24 -13.91 -15.73
N ARG A 270 -3.79 -13.41 -14.57
CA ARG A 270 -4.48 -12.31 -13.89
C ARG A 270 -4.09 -10.95 -14.50
N ARG A 271 -5.06 -10.06 -14.55
CA ARG A 271 -4.87 -8.68 -15.02
C ARG A 271 -4.64 -7.75 -13.83
N THR A 272 -3.83 -6.75 -14.02
CA THR A 272 -3.61 -5.69 -13.04
C THR A 272 -4.56 -4.54 -13.30
N PHE A 273 -5.17 -4.02 -12.25
CA PHE A 273 -6.05 -2.87 -12.24
C PHE A 273 -5.35 -1.74 -11.51
N ASP A 274 -5.05 -0.68 -12.21
CA ASP A 274 -4.41 0.52 -11.66
C ASP A 274 -5.48 1.58 -11.34
N LEU A 275 -5.27 2.29 -10.24
CA LEU A 275 -6.09 3.41 -9.78
C LEU A 275 -5.18 4.58 -9.39
N THR A 276 -5.61 5.79 -9.71
CA THR A 276 -4.98 7.02 -9.25
C THR A 276 -6.04 7.96 -8.72
N PHE A 277 -5.81 8.48 -7.53
CA PHE A 277 -6.66 9.49 -6.92
C PHE A 277 -5.81 10.70 -6.54
N LEU A 278 -6.37 11.87 -6.70
CA LEU A 278 -5.75 13.13 -6.29
C LEU A 278 -6.46 13.67 -5.05
N ARG A 279 -5.68 14.21 -4.12
CA ARG A 279 -6.22 14.85 -2.93
C ARG A 279 -7.01 16.10 -3.35
N SER A 280 -8.24 16.22 -2.88
CA SER A 280 -9.02 17.45 -3.09
C SER A 280 -8.48 18.55 -2.18
N ALA A 281 -8.04 19.64 -2.75
CA ALA A 281 -7.75 20.86 -2.00
C ALA A 281 -9.08 21.44 -1.47
N ARG A 282 -9.41 21.18 -0.21
CA ARG A 282 -10.51 21.86 0.51
C ARG A 282 -9.97 22.43 1.80
#